data_3af6b710f5d68cf57b53b72baf8df4ff
#
_entry.id   3af6b710f5d68cf57b53b72baf8df4ff
#
_cell.length_a   1.000
_cell.length_b   1.000
_cell.length_c   1.000
_cell.angle_alpha   90.00
_cell.angle_beta   90.00
_cell.angle_gamma   90.00
#
_symmetry.space_group_name_H-M   'P 1'
#
loop_
_entity.id
_entity.type
_entity.pdbx_description
1 polymer ?
#
loop_
_entity_poly.entity_id
_entity_poly.type
_entity_poly.pdbx_seq_one_letter_code
_entity_poly.pdbx_strand_id
1 'polypeptide(L)'
;YALKFLKEQGYELRYPIRALAGTNEETHMQDVDYYLKNYPAPAFCFTPDAEFPVCNGEKGLFGAKIVSPVCNGVIVEIEGGVANNAVPDRASALVRTDISKLKNAPNITLEPEGDGVRIRGWGKSGHAAMPQGTVNAIGLVVNYLLDNGLCNETERTYLEAVRKLHASTAGEGLGINCADGPFGPLTVIGGRIYMEDGRIFQTMDSRFPTCTNGKKMTEQIRAALGDGAELRDVTAAEPFYIEADSPAILACINTYNEVTGENAKPFTMGGGTYARHFPYAVSFGPEHVDLPLPEFGGPMHGANEAAPIDKLLEAVKIYIIALLRLEEIDF
;
A
#
# COMPACT_ATOMS: atom_id res chain seq x y z
N TYR A 1 -23.17 -11.89 14.43
CA TYR A 1 -24.64 -11.96 14.26
C TYR A 1 -25.04 -13.05 13.28
N ALA A 2 -24.43 -13.19 12.09
CA ALA A 2 -24.78 -14.23 11.11
C ALA A 2 -24.68 -15.64 11.70
N LEU A 3 -23.57 -16.00 12.34
CA LEU A 3 -23.39 -17.30 12.99
C LEU A 3 -24.37 -17.52 14.14
N LYS A 4 -24.66 -16.47 14.91
CA LYS A 4 -25.68 -16.53 15.98
C LYS A 4 -27.06 -16.86 15.38
N PHE A 5 -27.45 -16.18 14.32
CA PHE A 5 -28.72 -16.43 13.61
C PHE A 5 -28.82 -17.89 13.14
N LEU A 6 -27.81 -18.39 12.42
CA LEU A 6 -27.81 -19.78 11.92
C LEU A 6 -27.96 -20.79 13.05
N LYS A 7 -27.26 -20.58 14.16
CA LYS A 7 -27.34 -21.44 15.35
C LYS A 7 -28.73 -21.39 16.01
N GLU A 8 -29.30 -20.21 16.19
CA GLU A 8 -30.62 -20.02 16.83
C GLU A 8 -31.77 -20.57 15.95
N GLN A 9 -31.61 -20.56 14.63
CA GLN A 9 -32.56 -21.16 13.69
C GLN A 9 -32.40 -22.67 13.52
N GLY A 10 -31.39 -23.27 14.16
CA GLY A 10 -31.18 -24.73 14.13
C GLY A 10 -30.63 -25.27 12.81
N TYR A 11 -29.93 -24.45 12.04
CA TYR A 11 -29.26 -24.93 10.83
C TYR A 11 -28.17 -25.94 11.19
N GLU A 12 -28.25 -27.12 10.59
CA GLU A 12 -27.19 -28.13 10.60
C GLU A 12 -26.28 -27.91 9.41
N LEU A 13 -25.03 -27.50 9.66
CA LEU A 13 -24.07 -27.18 8.63
C LEU A 13 -23.20 -28.41 8.33
N ARG A 14 -22.88 -28.60 7.06
CA ARG A 14 -22.01 -29.69 6.56
C ARG A 14 -20.59 -29.51 7.05
N TYR A 15 -20.09 -28.28 7.06
CA TYR A 15 -18.75 -27.93 7.47
C TYR A 15 -18.74 -27.19 8.82
N PRO A 16 -17.73 -27.45 9.68
CA PRO A 16 -17.55 -26.64 10.87
C PRO A 16 -17.12 -25.22 10.50
N ILE A 17 -17.82 -24.20 10.99
CA ILE A 17 -17.45 -22.80 10.79
C ILE A 17 -16.65 -22.33 12.01
N ARG A 18 -15.51 -21.67 11.76
CA ARG A 18 -14.71 -21.00 12.77
C ARG A 18 -14.75 -19.50 12.57
N ALA A 19 -15.08 -18.77 13.64
CA ALA A 19 -14.86 -17.33 13.72
C ALA A 19 -13.48 -17.09 14.35
N LEU A 20 -12.58 -16.47 13.60
CA LEU A 20 -11.28 -16.05 14.08
C LEU A 20 -11.33 -14.56 14.39
N ALA A 21 -10.94 -14.19 15.62
CA ALA A 21 -10.78 -12.80 16.03
C ALA A 21 -9.30 -12.54 16.25
N GLY A 22 -8.68 -11.85 15.32
CA GLY A 22 -7.28 -11.44 15.38
C GLY A 22 -7.10 -10.16 16.19
N THR A 23 -5.87 -9.87 16.57
CA THR A 23 -5.49 -8.67 17.34
C THR A 23 -4.26 -7.96 16.74
N ASN A 24 -3.79 -8.35 15.57
CA ASN A 24 -2.55 -7.87 14.98
C ASN A 24 -2.67 -7.56 13.47
N GLU A 25 -3.89 -7.37 12.95
CA GLU A 25 -4.13 -7.11 11.53
C GLU A 25 -3.37 -5.87 11.08
N GLU A 26 -3.51 -4.75 11.76
CA GLU A 26 -2.94 -3.45 11.47
C GLU A 26 -1.39 -3.37 11.65
N THR A 27 -0.79 -4.40 12.27
CA THR A 27 0.61 -4.34 12.72
C THR A 27 1.47 -5.54 12.35
N HIS A 28 1.22 -6.27 11.29
CA HIS A 28 2.04 -7.37 10.74
C HIS A 28 1.37 -8.75 10.68
N MET A 29 0.13 -8.92 11.14
CA MET A 29 -0.68 -10.16 10.99
C MET A 29 -0.03 -11.43 11.54
N GLN A 30 0.86 -11.32 12.55
CA GLN A 30 1.62 -12.45 13.11
C GLN A 30 0.75 -13.46 13.86
N ASP A 31 -0.41 -13.05 14.30
CA ASP A 31 -1.43 -13.90 14.93
C ASP A 31 -2.00 -14.95 13.95
N VAL A 32 -2.13 -14.61 12.66
CA VAL A 32 -2.51 -15.58 11.63
C VAL A 32 -1.40 -16.58 11.36
N ASP A 33 -0.14 -16.15 11.33
CA ASP A 33 0.99 -17.05 11.22
C ASP A 33 1.03 -18.04 12.39
N TYR A 34 0.76 -17.55 13.60
CA TYR A 34 0.62 -18.43 14.78
C TYR A 34 -0.54 -19.42 14.64
N TYR A 35 -1.71 -18.94 14.15
CA TYR A 35 -2.85 -19.81 13.91
C TYR A 35 -2.53 -20.92 12.93
N LEU A 36 -2.00 -20.59 11.75
CA LEU A 36 -1.68 -21.56 10.70
C LEU A 36 -0.58 -22.56 11.08
N LYS A 37 0.29 -22.18 12.01
CA LYS A 37 1.32 -23.08 12.55
C LYS A 37 0.73 -24.12 13.51
N ASN A 38 -0.35 -23.80 14.21
CA ASN A 38 -0.90 -24.64 15.28
C ASN A 38 -2.23 -25.33 14.90
N TYR A 39 -2.90 -24.86 13.86
CA TYR A 39 -4.19 -25.38 13.41
C TYR A 39 -4.20 -25.60 11.92
N PRO A 40 -4.96 -26.58 11.40
CA PRO A 40 -5.11 -26.76 9.97
C PRO A 40 -5.74 -25.53 9.33
N ALA A 41 -5.26 -25.16 8.14
CA ALA A 41 -5.88 -24.14 7.32
C ALA A 41 -7.34 -24.50 7.01
N PRO A 42 -8.25 -23.54 6.94
CA PRO A 42 -9.62 -23.79 6.46
C PRO A 42 -9.60 -24.17 4.97
N ALA A 43 -10.59 -24.93 4.54
CA ALA A 43 -10.79 -25.23 3.12
C ALA A 43 -11.08 -23.94 2.31
N PHE A 44 -11.84 -23.02 2.89
CA PHE A 44 -12.04 -21.65 2.41
C PHE A 44 -12.27 -20.73 3.59
N CYS A 45 -11.88 -19.48 3.47
CA CYS A 45 -12.28 -18.44 4.42
C CYS A 45 -12.48 -17.09 3.74
N PHE A 46 -13.20 -16.21 4.40
CA PHE A 46 -13.25 -14.81 4.03
C PHE A 46 -13.03 -13.93 5.26
N THR A 47 -12.41 -12.77 5.04
CA THR A 47 -12.29 -11.74 6.06
C THR A 47 -13.32 -10.63 5.78
N PRO A 48 -14.17 -10.27 6.77
CA PRO A 48 -15.09 -9.14 6.67
C PRO A 48 -14.37 -7.85 7.09
N ASP A 49 -13.33 -7.49 6.37
CA ASP A 49 -12.42 -6.38 6.67
C ASP A 49 -11.94 -5.72 5.38
N ALA A 50 -12.87 -5.43 4.50
CA ALA A 50 -12.66 -4.73 3.23
C ALA A 50 -13.99 -4.27 2.65
N GLU A 51 -13.94 -3.79 1.42
CA GLU A 51 -15.12 -3.38 0.67
C GLU A 51 -15.94 -4.58 0.16
N PHE A 52 -17.25 -4.38 -0.02
CA PHE A 52 -18.02 -5.20 -0.94
C PHE A 52 -17.71 -4.82 -2.40
N PRO A 53 -17.92 -5.71 -3.41
CA PRO A 53 -18.58 -7.02 -3.27
C PRO A 53 -17.69 -8.19 -2.83
N VAL A 54 -16.61 -8.47 -3.54
CA VAL A 54 -15.64 -9.54 -3.22
C VAL A 54 -14.28 -9.13 -3.74
N CYS A 55 -13.31 -9.01 -2.86
CA CYS A 55 -11.92 -8.86 -3.25
C CYS A 55 -11.28 -10.24 -3.38
N ASN A 56 -11.06 -10.68 -4.64
CA ASN A 56 -10.53 -12.00 -4.96
C ASN A 56 -9.01 -12.00 -5.21
N GLY A 57 -8.32 -10.89 -4.92
CA GLY A 57 -6.88 -10.83 -5.04
C GLY A 57 -6.30 -9.53 -4.46
N GLU A 58 -5.11 -9.63 -3.95
CA GLU A 58 -4.36 -8.49 -3.39
C GLU A 58 -2.99 -8.39 -4.05
N LYS A 59 -2.57 -7.16 -4.40
CA LYS A 59 -1.21 -6.92 -4.91
C LYS A 59 -0.16 -7.35 -3.91
N GLY A 60 0.98 -7.72 -4.42
CA GLY A 60 2.18 -7.88 -3.59
C GLY A 60 2.61 -6.55 -2.99
N LEU A 61 3.23 -6.61 -1.84
CA LEU A 61 3.77 -5.47 -1.11
C LEU A 61 5.29 -5.56 -1.15
N PHE A 62 5.96 -4.48 -1.53
CA PHE A 62 7.42 -4.42 -1.52
C PHE A 62 7.87 -3.13 -0.83
N GLY A 63 8.64 -3.28 0.23
CA GLY A 63 9.25 -2.18 0.97
C GLY A 63 10.76 -2.28 0.99
N ALA A 64 11.46 -1.15 0.92
CA ALA A 64 12.91 -1.11 1.04
C ALA A 64 13.39 0.29 1.44
N LYS A 65 14.68 0.38 1.78
CA LYS A 65 15.41 1.64 1.93
C LYS A 65 16.53 1.74 0.91
N ILE A 66 16.62 2.86 0.23
CA ILE A 66 17.75 3.24 -0.62
C ILE A 66 18.67 4.12 0.25
N VAL A 67 19.87 3.65 0.51
CA VAL A 67 20.79 4.24 1.47
C VAL A 67 22.03 4.77 0.78
N SER A 68 22.42 6.01 1.08
CA SER A 68 23.64 6.62 0.53
C SER A 68 24.93 6.08 1.18
N PRO A 69 26.10 6.24 0.54
CA PRO A 69 27.34 6.31 1.25
C PRO A 69 27.32 7.44 2.31
N VAL A 70 28.35 7.57 3.14
CA VAL A 70 28.47 8.72 4.06
C VAL A 70 28.60 10.00 3.23
N CYS A 71 27.70 10.96 3.46
CA CYS A 71 27.65 12.26 2.83
C CYS A 71 28.38 13.29 3.70
N ASN A 72 29.28 14.03 3.09
CA ASN A 72 30.05 15.10 3.74
C ASN A 72 30.16 16.35 2.85
N GLY A 73 29.19 16.53 1.98
CA GLY A 73 29.13 17.61 1.00
C GLY A 73 28.45 18.88 1.53
N VAL A 74 27.63 19.45 0.67
CA VAL A 74 26.91 20.69 0.95
C VAL A 74 25.54 20.47 1.58
N ILE A 75 24.98 19.26 1.48
CA ILE A 75 23.70 18.91 2.09
C ILE A 75 23.92 18.72 3.60
N VAL A 76 23.34 19.61 4.41
CA VAL A 76 23.45 19.59 5.87
C VAL A 76 22.35 18.72 6.46
N GLU A 77 21.14 18.81 5.88
CA GLU A 77 19.95 18.11 6.32
C GLU A 77 19.04 17.87 5.11
N ILE A 78 18.36 16.74 5.12
CA ILE A 78 17.29 16.47 4.19
C ILE A 78 16.21 15.65 4.89
N GLU A 79 14.95 16.06 4.73
CA GLU A 79 13.81 15.40 5.36
C GLU A 79 12.55 15.52 4.49
N GLY A 80 11.65 14.57 4.61
CA GLY A 80 10.34 14.60 3.95
C GLY A 80 9.54 13.35 4.22
N GLY A 81 8.22 13.51 4.25
CA GLY A 81 7.26 12.44 4.48
C GLY A 81 7.19 11.96 5.93
N VAL A 82 6.02 11.43 6.29
CA VAL A 82 5.72 10.92 7.66
C VAL A 82 5.42 9.42 7.67
N ALA A 83 5.03 8.85 6.52
CA ALA A 83 4.69 7.44 6.37
C ALA A 83 5.34 6.85 5.11
N ASN A 84 5.67 5.54 5.15
CA ASN A 84 6.31 4.88 4.01
C ASN A 84 5.36 4.67 2.84
N ASN A 85 4.07 4.47 3.11
CA ASN A 85 3.01 4.17 2.15
C ASN A 85 2.18 5.38 1.70
N ALA A 86 2.66 6.60 1.96
CA ALA A 86 2.02 7.84 1.52
C ALA A 86 2.97 8.70 0.69
N VAL A 87 2.48 9.28 -0.40
CA VAL A 87 3.21 10.29 -1.17
C VAL A 87 3.30 11.56 -0.34
N PRO A 88 4.51 12.08 -0.02
CA PRO A 88 4.65 13.25 0.81
C PRO A 88 4.30 14.54 0.04
N ASP A 89 3.54 15.41 0.70
CA ASP A 89 3.22 16.77 0.21
C ASP A 89 4.26 17.81 0.64
N ARG A 90 5.18 17.45 1.54
CA ARG A 90 6.26 18.32 2.03
C ARG A 90 7.57 17.59 2.14
N ALA A 91 8.62 18.27 1.73
CA ALA A 91 10.00 17.86 1.94
C ALA A 91 10.89 19.09 2.05
N SER A 92 12.04 18.97 2.70
CA SER A 92 13.02 20.06 2.76
C SER A 92 14.45 19.54 2.73
N ALA A 93 15.37 20.41 2.28
CA ALA A 93 16.81 20.23 2.45
C ALA A 93 17.46 21.54 2.89
N LEU A 94 18.39 21.47 3.84
CA LEU A 94 19.27 22.58 4.20
C LEU A 94 20.61 22.38 3.49
N VAL A 95 21.04 23.36 2.71
CA VAL A 95 22.30 23.29 1.96
C VAL A 95 23.19 24.49 2.25
N ARG A 96 24.51 24.26 2.31
CA ARG A 96 25.51 25.33 2.43
C ARG A 96 25.69 26.00 1.07
N THR A 97 24.99 27.13 0.87
CA THR A 97 25.04 27.88 -0.39
C THR A 97 24.53 29.30 -0.15
N ASP A 98 24.82 30.19 -1.10
CA ASP A 98 24.29 31.56 -1.12
C ASP A 98 22.99 31.59 -1.91
N ILE A 99 21.92 32.13 -1.33
CA ILE A 99 20.60 32.21 -1.97
C ILE A 99 20.62 32.97 -3.31
N SER A 100 21.54 33.92 -3.47
CA SER A 100 21.69 34.69 -4.72
C SER A 100 22.09 33.85 -5.93
N LYS A 101 22.63 32.64 -5.68
CA LYS A 101 23.02 31.69 -6.72
C LYS A 101 21.89 30.77 -7.15
N LEU A 102 20.76 30.78 -6.42
CA LEU A 102 19.65 29.86 -6.61
C LEU A 102 18.58 30.47 -7.49
N LYS A 103 17.95 29.62 -8.29
CA LYS A 103 16.86 30.00 -9.18
C LYS A 103 15.52 29.61 -8.59
N ASN A 104 14.51 30.46 -8.77
CA ASN A 104 13.14 30.08 -8.45
C ASN A 104 12.69 28.90 -9.30
N ALA A 105 11.92 28.00 -8.72
CA ALA A 105 11.30 26.87 -9.42
C ALA A 105 9.86 26.66 -8.93
N PRO A 106 8.98 26.11 -9.77
CA PRO A 106 7.62 25.80 -9.34
C PRO A 106 7.61 24.86 -8.14
N ASN A 107 6.72 25.12 -7.19
CA ASN A 107 6.54 24.30 -5.97
C ASN A 107 7.79 24.21 -5.08
N ILE A 108 8.76 25.11 -5.24
CA ILE A 108 9.93 25.25 -4.40
C ILE A 108 9.94 26.63 -3.74
N THR A 109 10.18 26.70 -2.44
CA THR A 109 10.48 27.92 -1.71
C THR A 109 11.90 27.87 -1.15
N LEU A 110 12.57 29.04 -1.13
CA LEU A 110 13.95 29.20 -0.70
C LEU A 110 13.98 30.19 0.47
N GLU A 111 14.52 29.76 1.60
CA GLU A 111 14.60 30.57 2.83
C GLU A 111 16.04 30.59 3.34
N PRO A 112 16.67 31.76 3.58
CA PRO A 112 17.94 31.81 4.25
C PRO A 112 17.85 31.19 5.65
N GLU A 113 18.78 30.30 6.00
CA GLU A 113 18.81 29.67 7.31
C GLU A 113 20.27 29.44 7.76
N GLY A 114 20.70 30.15 8.77
CA GLY A 114 22.09 30.11 9.24
C GLY A 114 23.08 30.56 8.17
N ASP A 115 24.06 29.72 7.86
CA ASP A 115 25.04 29.90 6.79
C ASP A 115 24.64 29.22 5.46
N GLY A 116 23.37 28.87 5.33
CA GLY A 116 22.85 28.15 4.16
C GLY A 116 21.47 28.61 3.72
N VAL A 117 20.83 27.75 2.94
CA VAL A 117 19.48 27.95 2.43
C VAL A 117 18.64 26.69 2.66
N ARG A 118 17.47 26.87 3.26
CA ARG A 118 16.42 25.84 3.35
C ARG A 118 15.62 25.85 2.05
N ILE A 119 15.65 24.72 1.37
CA ILE A 119 14.89 24.45 0.13
C ILE A 119 13.68 23.62 0.54
N ARG A 120 12.46 24.13 0.32
CA ARG A 120 11.22 23.41 0.63
C ARG A 120 10.48 23.05 -0.64
N GLY A 121 10.10 21.78 -0.76
CA GLY A 121 9.23 21.27 -1.82
C GLY A 121 7.79 21.15 -1.33
N TRP A 122 6.84 21.54 -2.18
CA TRP A 122 5.40 21.52 -1.94
C TRP A 122 4.73 20.62 -2.97
N GLY A 123 4.23 19.49 -2.53
CA GLY A 123 3.62 18.48 -3.36
C GLY A 123 2.12 18.33 -3.13
N LYS A 124 1.61 17.16 -3.52
CA LYS A 124 0.22 16.75 -3.30
C LYS A 124 0.21 15.31 -2.84
N SER A 125 -0.28 15.06 -1.63
CA SER A 125 -0.31 13.75 -0.99
C SER A 125 -1.30 12.78 -1.66
N GLY A 126 -1.09 11.49 -1.39
CA GLY A 126 -1.97 10.38 -1.74
C GLY A 126 -1.40 9.04 -1.29
N HIS A 127 -2.19 7.99 -1.38
CA HIS A 127 -1.78 6.66 -0.94
C HIS A 127 -0.90 5.96 -1.99
N ALA A 128 0.06 5.13 -1.55
CA ALA A 128 1.00 4.39 -2.44
C ALA A 128 0.31 3.46 -3.44
N ALA A 129 -0.85 2.89 -3.06
CA ALA A 129 -1.62 2.02 -3.95
C ALA A 129 -2.30 2.78 -5.10
N MET A 130 -2.61 4.07 -4.90
CA MET A 130 -3.29 4.95 -5.87
C MET A 130 -2.58 6.30 -5.99
N PRO A 131 -1.33 6.34 -6.49
CA PRO A 131 -0.53 7.56 -6.52
C PRO A 131 -0.88 8.51 -7.69
N GLN A 132 -1.89 8.20 -8.49
CA GLN A 132 -2.26 9.00 -9.66
C GLN A 132 -2.71 10.40 -9.24
N GLY A 133 -2.22 11.41 -9.95
CA GLY A 133 -2.54 12.81 -9.67
C GLY A 133 -1.89 13.39 -8.40
N THR A 134 -0.98 12.67 -7.76
CA THR A 134 -0.13 13.17 -6.67
C THR A 134 1.11 13.86 -7.19
N VAL A 135 1.78 14.63 -6.33
CA VAL A 135 3.09 15.24 -6.59
C VAL A 135 3.98 14.99 -5.40
N ASN A 136 5.04 14.21 -5.57
CA ASN A 136 5.96 13.85 -4.50
C ASN A 136 6.94 15.00 -4.21
N ALA A 137 6.82 15.61 -3.02
CA ALA A 137 7.66 16.72 -2.61
C ALA A 137 9.14 16.35 -2.50
N ILE A 138 9.47 15.10 -2.14
CA ILE A 138 10.86 14.62 -2.11
C ILE A 138 11.46 14.67 -3.50
N GLY A 139 10.73 14.19 -4.52
CA GLY A 139 11.17 14.24 -5.91
C GLY A 139 11.44 15.67 -6.40
N LEU A 140 10.62 16.64 -5.96
CA LEU A 140 10.85 18.06 -6.27
C LEU A 140 12.15 18.57 -5.67
N VAL A 141 12.42 18.29 -4.39
CA VAL A 141 13.64 18.71 -3.70
C VAL A 141 14.87 18.03 -4.31
N VAL A 142 14.83 16.71 -4.54
CA VAL A 142 15.91 15.93 -5.18
C VAL A 142 16.27 16.49 -6.55
N ASN A 143 15.25 16.74 -7.40
CA ASN A 143 15.48 17.34 -8.72
C ASN A 143 16.08 18.74 -8.61
N TYR A 144 15.58 19.57 -7.68
CA TYR A 144 16.10 20.91 -7.48
C TYR A 144 17.58 20.90 -7.07
N LEU A 145 17.98 20.01 -6.13
CA LEU A 145 19.37 19.85 -5.71
C LEU A 145 20.28 19.48 -6.86
N LEU A 146 19.87 18.49 -7.66
CA LEU A 146 20.65 18.02 -8.82
C LEU A 146 20.77 19.08 -9.91
N ASP A 147 19.66 19.72 -10.26
CA ASP A 147 19.59 20.66 -11.39
C ASP A 147 20.33 21.98 -11.11
N ASN A 148 20.52 22.34 -9.82
CA ASN A 148 21.28 23.50 -9.39
C ASN A 148 22.71 23.15 -8.91
N GLY A 149 23.15 21.88 -9.02
CA GLY A 149 24.49 21.46 -8.63
C GLY A 149 24.75 21.56 -7.11
N LEU A 150 23.73 21.45 -6.28
CA LEU A 150 23.80 21.58 -4.82
C LEU A 150 24.13 20.24 -4.15
N CYS A 151 25.17 19.59 -4.61
CA CYS A 151 25.64 18.29 -4.11
C CYS A 151 27.10 18.08 -4.52
N ASN A 152 27.88 17.38 -3.70
CA ASN A 152 29.19 16.87 -4.13
C ASN A 152 29.00 15.60 -4.99
N GLU A 153 30.07 14.97 -5.45
CA GLU A 153 30.01 13.81 -6.34
C GLU A 153 29.33 12.60 -5.70
N THR A 154 29.59 12.32 -4.43
CA THR A 154 28.95 11.22 -3.68
C THR A 154 27.46 11.47 -3.51
N GLU A 155 27.07 12.67 -3.10
CA GLU A 155 25.68 13.07 -2.95
C GLU A 155 24.94 13.06 -4.31
N ARG A 156 25.61 13.52 -5.38
CA ARG A 156 25.08 13.52 -6.74
C ARG A 156 24.72 12.10 -7.18
N THR A 157 25.66 11.17 -7.09
CA THR A 157 25.47 9.79 -7.52
C THR A 157 24.30 9.14 -6.79
N TYR A 158 24.16 9.39 -5.48
CA TYR A 158 23.03 8.92 -4.69
C TYR A 158 21.71 9.58 -5.11
N LEU A 159 21.68 10.91 -5.22
CA LEU A 159 20.47 11.63 -5.60
C LEU A 159 19.99 11.27 -7.02
N GLU A 160 20.91 10.96 -7.95
CA GLU A 160 20.55 10.43 -9.27
C GLU A 160 19.90 9.05 -9.19
N ALA A 161 20.35 8.19 -8.27
CA ALA A 161 19.70 6.91 -8.00
C ALA A 161 18.29 7.13 -7.41
N VAL A 162 18.12 8.06 -6.47
CA VAL A 162 16.83 8.42 -5.91
C VAL A 162 15.91 9.08 -6.95
N ARG A 163 16.45 9.91 -7.85
CA ARG A 163 15.69 10.50 -8.98
C ARG A 163 15.02 9.43 -9.84
N LYS A 164 15.66 8.25 -10.03
CA LYS A 164 15.05 7.14 -10.77
C LYS A 164 13.77 6.61 -10.10
N LEU A 165 13.74 6.56 -8.76
CA LEU A 165 12.53 6.20 -8.02
C LEU A 165 11.40 7.22 -8.27
N HIS A 166 11.73 8.50 -8.32
CA HIS A 166 10.76 9.58 -8.48
C HIS A 166 10.44 9.93 -9.95
N ALA A 167 11.04 9.23 -10.92
CA ALA A 167 10.80 9.48 -12.34
C ALA A 167 9.38 9.12 -12.76
N SER A 168 8.77 8.11 -12.12
CA SER A 168 7.42 7.64 -12.41
C SER A 168 6.89 6.81 -11.24
N THR A 169 5.59 6.88 -11.03
CA THR A 169 4.88 6.02 -10.07
C THR A 169 4.61 4.61 -10.60
N ALA A 170 4.95 4.30 -11.85
CA ALA A 170 4.84 2.96 -12.44
C ALA A 170 6.18 2.20 -12.49
N GLY A 171 7.28 2.79 -11.99
CA GLY A 171 8.56 2.11 -11.76
C GLY A 171 9.49 2.01 -12.97
N GLU A 172 9.26 2.75 -14.06
CA GLU A 172 10.11 2.73 -15.25
C GLU A 172 11.56 3.10 -14.94
N GLY A 173 11.77 4.13 -14.11
CA GLY A 173 13.13 4.57 -13.76
C GLY A 173 13.95 3.52 -13.01
N LEU A 174 13.30 2.56 -12.34
CA LEU A 174 13.94 1.44 -11.65
C LEU A 174 13.90 0.13 -12.45
N GLY A 175 13.28 0.14 -13.65
CA GLY A 175 13.13 -1.04 -14.50
C GLY A 175 12.23 -2.13 -13.91
N ILE A 176 11.31 -1.77 -13.02
CA ILE A 176 10.37 -2.70 -12.35
C ILE A 176 8.94 -2.60 -12.88
N ASN A 177 8.70 -1.73 -13.85
CA ASN A 177 7.38 -1.53 -14.43
C ASN A 177 6.83 -2.82 -15.04
N CYS A 178 5.63 -3.16 -14.64
CA CYS A 178 4.88 -4.30 -15.20
C CYS A 178 3.38 -4.13 -14.91
N ALA A 179 2.56 -4.87 -15.65
CA ALA A 179 1.11 -4.90 -15.47
C ALA A 179 0.56 -6.27 -15.87
N ASP A 180 -0.52 -6.67 -15.25
CA ASP A 180 -1.32 -7.84 -15.66
C ASP A 180 -2.82 -7.51 -15.75
N GLY A 181 -3.62 -8.48 -16.20
CA GLY A 181 -5.06 -8.30 -16.37
C GLY A 181 -5.80 -8.09 -15.06
N PRO A 182 -5.56 -8.91 -14.03
CA PRO A 182 -6.28 -8.81 -12.75
C PRO A 182 -5.98 -7.54 -11.95
N PHE A 183 -4.71 -7.10 -11.92
CA PHE A 183 -4.26 -6.03 -11.02
C PHE A 183 -3.92 -4.71 -11.73
N GLY A 184 -3.77 -4.74 -13.06
CA GLY A 184 -3.26 -3.60 -13.78
C GLY A 184 -1.78 -3.29 -13.46
N PRO A 185 -1.34 -2.02 -13.53
CA PRO A 185 0.07 -1.66 -13.39
C PRO A 185 0.57 -1.75 -11.93
N LEU A 186 1.88 -2.04 -11.81
CA LEU A 186 2.63 -1.80 -10.57
C LEU A 186 2.56 -0.32 -10.20
N THR A 187 2.55 -0.04 -8.89
CA THR A 187 2.76 1.32 -8.37
C THR A 187 3.97 1.35 -7.44
N VAL A 188 4.71 2.46 -7.46
CA VAL A 188 5.85 2.69 -6.56
C VAL A 188 5.97 4.16 -6.19
N ILE A 189 6.30 4.41 -4.93
CA ILE A 189 6.56 5.76 -4.40
C ILE A 189 7.78 5.78 -3.49
N GLY A 190 8.38 6.97 -3.33
CA GLY A 190 9.27 7.30 -2.22
C GLY A 190 8.45 7.95 -1.10
N GLY A 191 8.30 7.27 0.02
CA GLY A 191 7.43 7.73 1.12
C GLY A 191 8.13 8.67 2.09
N ARG A 192 9.37 8.38 2.47
CA ARG A 192 10.15 9.20 3.42
C ARG A 192 11.59 9.37 2.95
N ILE A 193 12.15 10.55 3.19
CA ILE A 193 13.58 10.80 3.11
C ILE A 193 14.06 11.44 4.42
N TYR A 194 15.22 11.03 4.89
CA TYR A 194 15.83 11.58 6.11
C TYR A 194 17.35 11.35 6.13
N MET A 195 18.06 12.08 6.97
CA MET A 195 19.49 11.89 7.19
C MET A 195 19.73 11.38 8.62
N GLU A 196 20.59 10.36 8.74
CA GLU A 196 21.02 9.77 10.00
C GLU A 196 22.47 9.30 9.87
N ASP A 197 23.32 9.57 10.86
CA ASP A 197 24.74 9.19 10.88
C ASP A 197 25.50 9.57 9.59
N GLY A 198 25.20 10.74 9.03
CA GLY A 198 25.79 11.24 7.80
C GLY A 198 25.40 10.49 6.53
N ARG A 199 24.36 9.66 6.58
CA ARG A 199 23.79 8.97 5.42
C ARG A 199 22.37 9.45 5.15
N ILE A 200 22.01 9.47 3.88
CA ILE A 200 20.64 9.77 3.45
C ILE A 200 19.91 8.44 3.21
N PHE A 201 18.72 8.35 3.77
CA PHE A 201 17.81 7.22 3.63
C PHE A 201 16.58 7.65 2.86
N GLN A 202 16.24 6.95 1.79
CA GLN A 202 14.99 7.08 1.06
C GLN A 202 14.21 5.78 1.20
N THR A 203 13.02 5.82 1.80
CA THR A 203 12.14 4.65 1.80
C THR A 203 11.37 4.54 0.49
N MET A 204 11.07 3.32 0.08
CA MET A 204 10.19 3.05 -1.04
C MET A 204 9.09 2.08 -0.64
N ASP A 205 7.90 2.27 -1.20
CA ASP A 205 6.75 1.37 -1.11
C ASP A 205 6.26 1.09 -2.52
N SER A 206 6.05 -0.18 -2.84
CA SER A 206 5.51 -0.61 -4.13
C SER A 206 4.41 -1.64 -3.95
N ARG A 207 3.39 -1.54 -4.82
CA ARG A 207 2.30 -2.51 -4.96
C ARG A 207 2.44 -3.17 -6.30
N PHE A 208 2.68 -4.48 -6.32
CA PHE A 208 3.05 -5.17 -7.55
C PHE A 208 2.09 -6.31 -7.91
N PRO A 209 1.83 -6.49 -9.22
CA PRO A 209 0.95 -7.53 -9.76
C PRO A 209 1.65 -8.90 -9.84
N THR A 210 0.94 -9.93 -10.30
CA THR A 210 1.44 -11.31 -10.39
C THR A 210 2.48 -11.53 -11.50
N CYS A 211 2.70 -10.58 -12.40
CA CYS A 211 3.71 -10.67 -13.46
C CYS A 211 5.17 -10.48 -12.99
N THR A 212 5.38 -10.15 -11.70
CA THR A 212 6.68 -10.03 -11.06
C THR A 212 6.66 -10.65 -9.67
N ASN A 213 7.77 -10.60 -8.95
CA ASN A 213 7.90 -11.05 -7.57
C ASN A 213 8.97 -10.25 -6.83
N GLY A 214 8.98 -10.34 -5.49
CA GLY A 214 9.90 -9.58 -4.65
C GLY A 214 11.38 -9.82 -4.96
N LYS A 215 11.78 -11.04 -5.31
CA LYS A 215 13.15 -11.38 -5.69
C LYS A 215 13.57 -10.67 -6.97
N LYS A 216 12.78 -10.79 -8.04
CA LYS A 216 13.04 -10.15 -9.33
C LYS A 216 13.09 -8.63 -9.20
N MET A 217 12.16 -8.04 -8.44
CA MET A 217 12.17 -6.60 -8.16
C MET A 217 13.46 -6.17 -7.45
N THR A 218 13.89 -6.92 -6.42
CA THR A 218 15.14 -6.65 -5.70
C THR A 218 16.35 -6.62 -6.62
N GLU A 219 16.46 -7.59 -7.55
CA GLU A 219 17.55 -7.68 -8.52
C GLU A 219 17.52 -6.49 -9.50
N GLN A 220 16.35 -6.15 -10.02
CA GLN A 220 16.15 -5.02 -10.94
C GLN A 220 16.48 -3.67 -10.28
N ILE A 221 15.97 -3.45 -9.06
CA ILE A 221 16.24 -2.23 -8.31
C ILE A 221 17.73 -2.08 -8.02
N ARG A 222 18.41 -3.13 -7.53
CA ARG A 222 19.86 -3.10 -7.30
C ARG A 222 20.64 -2.76 -8.56
N ALA A 223 20.27 -3.35 -9.69
CA ALA A 223 20.90 -3.04 -10.98
C ALA A 223 20.67 -1.57 -11.39
N ALA A 224 19.48 -1.04 -11.17
CA ALA A 224 19.16 0.36 -11.48
C ALA A 224 19.89 1.36 -10.57
N LEU A 225 20.06 1.03 -9.27
CA LEU A 225 20.79 1.89 -8.32
C LEU A 225 22.29 1.94 -8.60
N GLY A 226 22.90 0.83 -9.08
CA GLY A 226 24.33 0.71 -9.29
C GLY A 226 25.13 0.91 -7.99
N ASP A 227 26.36 1.38 -8.11
CA ASP A 227 27.28 1.58 -6.97
C ASP A 227 26.97 2.85 -6.14
N GLY A 228 26.03 3.69 -6.60
CA GLY A 228 25.70 4.96 -5.97
C GLY A 228 24.85 4.87 -4.71
N ALA A 229 24.18 3.75 -4.49
CA ALA A 229 23.28 3.55 -3.37
C ALA A 229 23.12 2.06 -3.03
N GLU A 230 22.87 1.78 -1.76
CA GLU A 230 22.64 0.43 -1.26
C GLU A 230 21.13 0.21 -1.01
N LEU A 231 20.59 -0.93 -1.43
CA LEU A 231 19.23 -1.34 -1.12
C LEU A 231 19.24 -2.18 0.16
N ARG A 232 18.62 -1.65 1.22
CA ARG A 232 18.54 -2.26 2.57
C ARG A 232 17.10 -2.52 3.00
N ASP A 233 16.94 -3.29 4.06
CA ASP A 233 15.68 -3.56 4.75
C ASP A 233 14.56 -4.00 3.77
N VAL A 234 14.91 -4.85 2.82
CA VAL A 234 13.97 -5.34 1.82
C VAL A 234 12.95 -6.24 2.47
N THR A 235 11.68 -5.89 2.31
CA THR A 235 10.53 -6.71 2.68
C THR A 235 9.68 -6.96 1.45
N ALA A 236 9.17 -8.17 1.30
CA ALA A 236 8.24 -8.49 0.22
C ALA A 236 7.18 -9.48 0.72
N ALA A 237 5.93 -9.20 0.37
CA ALA A 237 4.82 -10.14 0.46
C ALA A 237 4.28 -10.34 -0.95
N GLU A 238 4.23 -11.59 -1.40
CA GLU A 238 3.82 -11.90 -2.77
C GLU A 238 2.34 -11.62 -2.98
N PRO A 239 1.92 -11.30 -4.21
CA PRO A 239 0.51 -11.12 -4.54
C PRO A 239 -0.21 -12.47 -4.52
N PHE A 240 -1.51 -12.45 -4.28
CA PHE A 240 -2.35 -13.61 -4.54
C PHE A 240 -3.55 -13.23 -5.38
N TYR A 241 -4.06 -14.18 -6.13
CA TYR A 241 -5.24 -14.03 -6.98
C TYR A 241 -6.00 -15.36 -7.05
N ILE A 242 -7.30 -15.29 -6.89
CA ILE A 242 -8.22 -16.40 -7.06
C ILE A 242 -9.10 -16.11 -8.27
N GLU A 243 -9.25 -17.08 -9.16
CA GLU A 243 -10.04 -16.91 -10.37
C GLU A 243 -11.50 -16.52 -10.04
N ALA A 244 -12.00 -15.50 -10.72
CA ALA A 244 -13.31 -14.90 -10.45
C ALA A 244 -14.49 -15.87 -10.67
N ASP A 245 -14.28 -16.93 -11.43
CA ASP A 245 -15.25 -17.99 -11.72
C ASP A 245 -15.15 -19.20 -10.79
N SER A 246 -14.26 -19.16 -9.79
CA SER A 246 -14.17 -20.25 -8.81
C SER A 246 -15.45 -20.34 -7.96
N PRO A 247 -15.87 -21.57 -7.57
CA PRO A 247 -17.17 -21.77 -6.92
C PRO A 247 -17.42 -20.89 -5.70
N ALA A 248 -16.42 -20.73 -4.81
CA ALA A 248 -16.57 -19.90 -3.61
C ALA A 248 -16.73 -18.42 -3.95
N ILE A 249 -15.99 -17.91 -4.95
CA ILE A 249 -16.12 -16.52 -5.42
C ILE A 249 -17.52 -16.31 -6.03
N LEU A 250 -17.99 -17.25 -6.85
CA LEU A 250 -19.34 -17.20 -7.42
C LEU A 250 -20.42 -17.23 -6.34
N ALA A 251 -20.26 -18.04 -5.28
CA ALA A 251 -21.21 -18.06 -4.17
C ALA A 251 -21.28 -16.69 -3.47
N CYS A 252 -20.13 -16.07 -3.20
CA CYS A 252 -20.07 -14.76 -2.55
C CYS A 252 -20.65 -13.65 -3.45
N ILE A 253 -20.17 -13.52 -4.69
CA ILE A 253 -20.60 -12.43 -5.58
C ILE A 253 -22.07 -12.52 -5.98
N ASN A 254 -22.57 -13.73 -6.27
CA ASN A 254 -23.99 -13.93 -6.58
C ASN A 254 -24.88 -13.61 -5.38
N THR A 255 -24.42 -13.92 -4.17
CA THR A 255 -25.15 -13.56 -2.95
C THR A 255 -25.22 -12.06 -2.78
N TYR A 256 -24.10 -11.36 -2.95
CA TYR A 256 -24.07 -9.90 -2.88
C TYR A 256 -25.05 -9.30 -3.89
N ASN A 257 -24.94 -9.67 -5.15
CA ASN A 257 -25.78 -9.16 -6.24
C ASN A 257 -27.29 -9.44 -6.01
N GLU A 258 -27.64 -10.60 -5.49
CA GLU A 258 -29.03 -10.94 -5.18
C GLU A 258 -29.60 -10.09 -4.04
N VAL A 259 -28.80 -9.87 -2.98
CA VAL A 259 -29.28 -9.12 -1.80
C VAL A 259 -29.38 -7.63 -2.07
N THR A 260 -28.41 -7.06 -2.82
CA THR A 260 -28.34 -5.64 -3.12
C THR A 260 -29.12 -5.22 -4.37
N GLY A 261 -29.40 -6.18 -5.27
CA GLY A 261 -29.97 -5.92 -6.59
C GLY A 261 -28.97 -5.36 -7.60
N GLU A 262 -27.68 -5.41 -7.29
CA GLU A 262 -26.58 -4.96 -8.16
C GLU A 262 -26.17 -6.02 -9.18
N ASN A 263 -25.28 -5.65 -10.08
CA ASN A 263 -24.59 -6.54 -11.02
C ASN A 263 -23.07 -6.31 -10.94
N ALA A 264 -22.56 -6.35 -9.71
CA ALA A 264 -21.17 -6.15 -9.40
C ALA A 264 -20.31 -7.36 -9.81
N LYS A 265 -19.00 -7.13 -9.96
CA LYS A 265 -18.00 -8.18 -10.25
C LYS A 265 -16.98 -8.24 -9.11
N PRO A 266 -16.31 -9.38 -8.92
CA PRO A 266 -15.15 -9.44 -8.05
C PRO A 266 -14.11 -8.42 -8.47
N PHE A 267 -13.33 -7.92 -7.52
CA PHE A 267 -12.28 -6.93 -7.74
C PHE A 267 -10.97 -7.33 -7.06
N THR A 268 -9.90 -6.64 -7.41
CA THR A 268 -8.59 -6.78 -6.78
C THR A 268 -8.15 -5.47 -6.18
N MET A 269 -7.35 -5.50 -5.12
CA MET A 269 -6.91 -4.29 -4.44
C MET A 269 -5.39 -4.21 -4.26
N GLY A 270 -4.91 -2.99 -3.97
CA GLY A 270 -3.51 -2.71 -3.66
C GLY A 270 -3.19 -2.77 -2.16
N GLY A 271 -4.19 -2.97 -1.31
CA GLY A 271 -4.06 -3.19 0.13
C GLY A 271 -3.73 -4.64 0.47
N GLY A 272 -3.77 -4.96 1.75
CA GLY A 272 -3.61 -6.32 2.24
C GLY A 272 -4.48 -6.54 3.46
N THR A 273 -5.03 -7.74 3.58
CA THR A 273 -5.84 -8.19 4.71
C THR A 273 -5.34 -9.54 5.21
N TYR A 274 -5.97 -10.11 6.22
CA TYR A 274 -5.71 -11.48 6.65
C TYR A 274 -5.87 -12.51 5.52
N ALA A 275 -6.65 -12.22 4.47
CA ALA A 275 -6.90 -13.15 3.36
C ALA A 275 -5.60 -13.65 2.72
N ARG A 276 -4.59 -12.79 2.57
CA ARG A 276 -3.30 -13.13 1.95
C ARG A 276 -2.50 -14.24 2.62
N HIS A 277 -2.79 -14.51 3.89
CA HIS A 277 -2.08 -15.54 4.67
C HIS A 277 -2.70 -16.92 4.52
N PHE A 278 -3.92 -17.02 4.00
CA PHE A 278 -4.62 -18.29 3.85
C PHE A 278 -4.52 -18.81 2.41
N PRO A 279 -4.42 -20.14 2.23
CA PRO A 279 -4.29 -20.75 0.90
C PRO A 279 -5.47 -20.47 -0.05
N TYR A 280 -6.69 -20.35 0.48
CA TYR A 280 -7.89 -20.08 -0.28
C TYR A 280 -8.80 -19.14 0.51
N ALA A 281 -8.63 -17.86 0.28
CA ALA A 281 -9.31 -16.82 1.04
C ALA A 281 -9.59 -15.58 0.20
N VAL A 282 -10.59 -14.81 0.60
CA VAL A 282 -10.97 -13.53 0.00
C VAL A 282 -11.29 -12.51 1.08
N SER A 283 -11.33 -11.24 0.70
CA SER A 283 -11.98 -10.22 1.51
C SER A 283 -13.41 -10.02 0.99
N PHE A 284 -14.37 -9.87 1.91
CA PHE A 284 -15.78 -9.83 1.58
C PHE A 284 -16.54 -8.88 2.50
N GLY A 285 -16.59 -7.60 2.13
CA GLY A 285 -17.27 -6.53 2.87
C GLY A 285 -16.72 -6.30 4.30
N PRO A 286 -17.43 -5.55 5.13
CA PRO A 286 -18.76 -4.96 4.91
C PRO A 286 -18.74 -3.53 4.35
N GLU A 287 -17.62 -2.98 3.95
CA GLU A 287 -17.44 -1.57 3.65
C GLU A 287 -18.09 -1.15 2.32
N HIS A 288 -18.53 0.10 2.27
CA HIS A 288 -19.09 0.76 1.09
C HIS A 288 -18.43 2.14 0.96
N VAL A 289 -17.32 2.23 0.26
CA VAL A 289 -16.49 3.46 0.15
C VAL A 289 -17.18 4.64 -0.53
N ASP A 290 -18.17 4.37 -1.38
CA ASP A 290 -18.87 5.42 -2.13
C ASP A 290 -20.01 6.08 -1.34
N LEU A 291 -20.27 5.65 -0.10
CA LEU A 291 -21.32 6.23 0.72
C LEU A 291 -20.83 7.54 1.38
N PRO A 292 -21.66 8.59 1.35
CA PRO A 292 -21.30 9.83 2.02
C PRO A 292 -21.26 9.63 3.53
N LEU A 293 -20.18 10.11 4.15
CA LEU A 293 -20.06 10.14 5.61
C LEU A 293 -20.98 11.23 6.20
N PRO A 294 -21.56 10.98 7.39
CA PRO A 294 -22.28 12.02 8.10
C PRO A 294 -21.31 13.12 8.59
N GLU A 295 -21.81 14.31 8.89
CA GLU A 295 -21.01 15.46 9.34
C GLU A 295 -20.11 15.14 10.56
N PHE A 296 -20.55 14.24 11.44
CA PHE A 296 -19.82 13.80 12.63
C PHE A 296 -18.91 12.59 12.38
N GLY A 297 -18.99 11.95 11.21
CA GLY A 297 -18.28 10.70 10.90
C GLY A 297 -16.98 10.95 10.15
N GLY A 298 -15.95 10.20 10.51
CA GLY A 298 -14.65 10.17 9.83
C GLY A 298 -14.48 8.96 8.93
N PRO A 299 -13.49 9.02 8.04
CA PRO A 299 -13.15 7.91 7.15
C PRO A 299 -12.47 6.77 7.91
N MET A 300 -12.36 5.62 7.25
CA MET A 300 -11.55 4.47 7.67
C MET A 300 -10.16 4.92 8.15
N HIS A 301 -9.69 4.36 9.27
CA HIS A 301 -8.45 4.73 9.97
C HIS A 301 -8.39 6.21 10.44
N GLY A 302 -9.50 6.93 10.37
CA GLY A 302 -9.59 8.33 10.78
C GLY A 302 -10.22 8.53 12.16
N ALA A 303 -10.12 9.77 12.67
CA ALA A 303 -10.86 10.14 13.87
C ALA A 303 -12.37 10.11 13.62
N ASN A 304 -13.14 9.60 14.58
CA ASN A 304 -14.60 9.43 14.49
C ASN A 304 -15.04 8.53 13.32
N GLU A 305 -14.26 7.51 13.00
CA GLU A 305 -14.63 6.51 12.01
C GLU A 305 -16.07 6.03 12.21
N ALA A 306 -16.84 5.97 11.13
CA ALA A 306 -18.26 5.67 11.20
C ALA A 306 -18.71 4.78 10.04
N ALA A 307 -19.64 3.86 10.36
CA ALA A 307 -20.29 3.00 9.37
C ALA A 307 -21.82 3.10 9.48
N PRO A 308 -22.56 3.05 8.36
CA PRO A 308 -24.02 3.09 8.37
C PRO A 308 -24.60 1.78 8.89
N ILE A 309 -25.49 1.88 9.90
CA ILE A 309 -26.08 0.71 10.58
C ILE A 309 -26.91 -0.16 9.62
N ASP A 310 -27.64 0.46 8.70
CA ASP A 310 -28.44 -0.24 7.70
C ASP A 310 -27.56 -1.10 6.78
N LYS A 311 -26.39 -0.63 6.40
CA LYS A 311 -25.41 -1.37 5.61
C LYS A 311 -24.76 -2.50 6.40
N LEU A 312 -24.50 -2.31 7.69
CA LEU A 312 -24.05 -3.40 8.55
C LEU A 312 -25.12 -4.50 8.71
N LEU A 313 -26.40 -4.13 8.78
CA LEU A 313 -27.49 -5.10 8.80
C LEU A 313 -27.67 -5.84 7.45
N GLU A 314 -27.48 -5.12 6.34
CA GLU A 314 -27.45 -5.72 4.99
C GLU A 314 -26.28 -6.72 4.88
N ALA A 315 -25.10 -6.37 5.39
CA ALA A 315 -23.94 -7.25 5.45
C ALA A 315 -24.22 -8.54 6.23
N VAL A 316 -24.91 -8.45 7.39
CA VAL A 316 -25.30 -9.64 8.15
C VAL A 316 -26.19 -10.57 7.32
N LYS A 317 -27.14 -10.03 6.54
CA LYS A 317 -27.97 -10.80 5.63
C LYS A 317 -27.16 -11.47 4.54
N ILE A 318 -26.22 -10.73 3.93
CA ILE A 318 -25.30 -11.25 2.90
C ILE A 318 -24.49 -12.42 3.49
N TYR A 319 -23.91 -12.27 4.67
CA TYR A 319 -23.09 -13.32 5.29
C TYR A 319 -23.92 -14.58 5.64
N ILE A 320 -25.16 -14.45 6.10
CA ILE A 320 -26.04 -15.60 6.37
C ILE A 320 -26.23 -16.41 5.08
N ILE A 321 -26.61 -15.75 3.97
CA ILE A 321 -26.91 -16.42 2.71
C ILE A 321 -25.61 -16.97 2.09
N ALA A 322 -24.51 -16.21 2.15
CA ALA A 322 -23.20 -16.66 1.63
C ALA A 322 -22.72 -17.92 2.35
N LEU A 323 -22.81 -17.98 3.68
CA LEU A 323 -22.42 -19.15 4.45
C LEU A 323 -23.25 -20.38 4.06
N LEU A 324 -24.55 -20.24 3.87
CA LEU A 324 -25.42 -21.34 3.43
C LEU A 324 -25.08 -21.83 2.01
N ARG A 325 -24.70 -20.93 1.10
CA ARG A 325 -24.27 -21.30 -0.25
C ARG A 325 -22.89 -21.94 -0.29
N LEU A 326 -21.98 -21.49 0.57
CA LEU A 326 -20.65 -22.10 0.71
C LEU A 326 -20.74 -23.54 1.22
N GLU A 327 -21.74 -23.88 2.04
CA GLU A 327 -22.01 -25.25 2.50
C GLU A 327 -22.34 -26.23 1.37
N GLU A 328 -22.82 -25.74 0.21
CA GLU A 328 -23.18 -26.55 -0.96
C GLU A 328 -21.96 -26.89 -1.83
N ILE A 329 -20.80 -26.28 -1.58
CA ILE A 329 -19.57 -26.45 -2.35
C ILE A 329 -18.78 -27.64 -1.82
N ASP A 330 -18.23 -28.46 -2.71
CA ASP A 330 -17.23 -29.46 -2.37
C ASP A 330 -15.83 -28.82 -2.39
N PHE A 331 -15.22 -28.65 -1.22
CA PHE A 331 -13.89 -28.08 -1.04
C PHE A 331 -12.80 -29.14 -1.01
#